data_6ca362cd67a71b14a5f5cf04566c858b
#
_entry.id   6ca362cd67a71b14a5f5cf04566c858b
#
_cell.length_a   1.000
_cell.length_b   1.000
_cell.length_c   1.000
_cell.angle_alpha   90.00
_cell.angle_beta   90.00
_cell.angle_gamma   90.00
#
_symmetry.space_group_name_H-M   'P 1'
#
loop_
_entity.id
_entity.type
_entity.pdbx_description
1 polymer ?
#
loop_
_entity_poly.entity_id
_entity_poly.type
_entity_poly.pdbx_seq_one_letter_code
_entity_poly.pdbx_strand_id
1 'polypeptide(L)'
;MDEREARALLSFAEEARRKLAGPDAGVWRDRLERRHQELEAAFGWLLGHGHTGDAQRMAGLLAEFLRLTGQAATGRVWLDRALAAAMVDDRLKAVALYENGTLASWQGADEEACSLHGRSLHLARRLGDKPTIALALCGLARVVLREDLEWARALGEEALRTVDATDD
;
A
#
# COMPACT_ATOMS: atom_id res chain seq x y z
N MET A 1 -6.90 0.84 -24.67
CA MET A 1 -6.21 0.01 -23.66
C MET A 1 -6.53 -1.45 -23.95
N ASP A 2 -5.51 -2.25 -24.16
CA ASP A 2 -5.62 -3.71 -24.24
C ASP A 2 -4.90 -4.38 -23.07
N GLU A 3 -4.95 -5.71 -22.98
CA GLU A 3 -4.34 -6.47 -21.88
C GLU A 3 -2.81 -6.29 -21.83
N ARG A 4 -2.16 -6.24 -22.97
CA ARG A 4 -0.71 -6.09 -23.08
C ARG A 4 -0.28 -4.71 -22.60
N GLU A 5 -1.01 -3.66 -22.98
CA GLU A 5 -0.77 -2.29 -22.54
C GLU A 5 -0.98 -2.16 -21.02
N ALA A 6 -2.08 -2.72 -20.48
CA ALA A 6 -2.36 -2.67 -19.05
C ALA A 6 -1.28 -3.39 -18.21
N ARG A 7 -0.81 -4.55 -18.65
CA ARG A 7 0.28 -5.28 -18.00
C ARG A 7 1.64 -4.59 -18.13
N ALA A 8 1.91 -3.92 -19.25
CA ALA A 8 3.11 -3.11 -19.38
C ALA A 8 3.13 -1.93 -18.39
N LEU A 9 1.96 -1.32 -18.14
CA LEU A 9 1.81 -0.27 -17.12
C LEU A 9 1.95 -0.82 -15.70
N LEU A 10 1.47 -2.02 -15.42
CA LEU A 10 1.71 -2.68 -14.13
C LEU A 10 3.21 -2.93 -13.91
N SER A 11 3.92 -3.47 -14.91
CA SER A 11 5.38 -3.68 -14.82
C SER A 11 6.13 -2.36 -14.63
N PHE A 12 5.68 -1.28 -15.27
CA PHE A 12 6.21 0.06 -15.04
C PHE A 12 5.98 0.54 -13.59
N ALA A 13 4.81 0.28 -13.01
CA ALA A 13 4.52 0.62 -11.61
C ALA A 13 5.38 -0.20 -10.64
N GLU A 14 5.64 -1.48 -10.93
CA GLU A 14 6.55 -2.34 -10.15
C GLU A 14 8.00 -1.82 -10.17
N GLU A 15 8.48 -1.38 -11.32
CA GLU A 15 9.81 -0.76 -11.43
C GLU A 15 9.85 0.56 -10.66
N ALA A 16 8.85 1.40 -10.83
CA ALA A 16 8.74 2.68 -10.16
C ALA A 16 8.77 2.53 -8.64
N ARG A 17 8.03 1.57 -8.07
CA ARG A 17 8.01 1.30 -6.61
C ARG A 17 9.41 1.01 -6.07
N ARG A 18 10.21 0.22 -6.78
CA ARG A 18 11.59 -0.08 -6.37
C ARG A 18 12.49 1.16 -6.44
N LYS A 19 12.28 2.02 -7.42
CA LYS A 19 13.10 3.21 -7.67
C LYS A 19 12.74 4.41 -6.80
N LEU A 20 11.51 4.49 -6.31
CA LEU A 20 11.07 5.56 -5.40
C LEU A 20 11.79 5.57 -4.04
N ALA A 21 12.37 4.44 -3.63
CA ALA A 21 13.18 4.35 -2.41
C ALA A 21 14.67 4.68 -2.63
N GLY A 22 15.10 4.97 -3.86
CA GLY A 22 16.50 5.14 -4.24
C GLY A 22 16.86 6.57 -4.65
N PRO A 23 18.12 6.78 -5.12
CA PRO A 23 18.62 8.09 -5.54
C PRO A 23 17.85 8.70 -6.72
N ASP A 24 17.21 7.87 -7.53
CA ASP A 24 16.45 8.30 -8.71
C ASP A 24 14.97 8.65 -8.38
N ALA A 25 14.59 8.73 -7.11
CA ALA A 25 13.19 8.90 -6.68
C ALA A 25 12.49 10.09 -7.35
N GLY A 26 13.19 11.24 -7.51
CA GLY A 26 12.63 12.41 -8.19
C GLY A 26 12.29 12.15 -9.65
N VAL A 27 13.20 11.53 -10.39
CA VAL A 27 13.00 11.18 -11.81
C VAL A 27 11.83 10.23 -11.98
N TRP A 28 11.70 9.24 -11.09
CA TRP A 28 10.61 8.27 -11.17
C TRP A 28 9.27 8.84 -10.77
N ARG A 29 9.23 9.77 -9.81
CA ARG A 29 8.02 10.54 -9.50
C ARG A 29 7.53 11.32 -10.72
N ASP A 30 8.40 12.06 -11.40
CA ASP A 30 8.06 12.81 -12.61
C ASP A 30 7.55 11.88 -13.73
N ARG A 31 8.13 10.69 -13.88
CA ARG A 31 7.68 9.69 -14.85
C ARG A 31 6.28 9.16 -14.52
N LEU A 32 6.01 8.88 -13.25
CA LEU A 32 4.69 8.45 -12.79
C LEU A 32 3.64 9.55 -13.00
N GLU A 33 3.97 10.82 -12.70
CA GLU A 33 3.07 11.95 -12.91
C GLU A 33 2.68 12.11 -14.37
N ARG A 34 3.65 12.02 -15.28
CA ARG A 34 3.37 12.11 -16.73
C ARG A 34 2.47 11.00 -17.24
N ARG A 35 2.49 9.84 -16.62
CA ARG A 35 1.72 8.66 -17.02
C ARG A 35 0.51 8.40 -16.12
N HIS A 36 0.18 9.34 -15.24
CA HIS A 36 -0.87 9.15 -14.24
C HIS A 36 -2.21 8.71 -14.87
N GLN A 37 -2.64 9.38 -15.94
CA GLN A 37 -3.88 9.04 -16.65
C GLN A 37 -3.84 7.64 -17.28
N GLU A 38 -2.68 7.25 -17.83
CA GLU A 38 -2.51 5.90 -18.38
C GLU A 38 -2.59 4.83 -17.28
N LEU A 39 -1.98 5.10 -16.11
CA LEU A 39 -2.02 4.21 -14.95
C LEU A 39 -3.45 4.08 -14.39
N GLU A 40 -4.20 5.18 -14.32
CA GLU A 40 -5.61 5.16 -13.93
C GLU A 40 -6.46 4.36 -14.91
N ALA A 41 -6.27 4.56 -16.21
CA ALA A 41 -6.96 3.81 -17.23
C ALA A 41 -6.62 2.31 -17.17
N ALA A 42 -5.35 1.96 -16.92
CA ALA A 42 -4.92 0.57 -16.75
C ALA A 42 -5.54 -0.08 -15.53
N PHE A 43 -5.56 0.60 -14.38
CA PHE A 43 -6.24 0.12 -13.17
C PHE A 43 -7.72 -0.15 -13.42
N GLY A 44 -8.43 0.80 -14.06
CA GLY A 44 -9.83 0.64 -14.41
C GLY A 44 -10.08 -0.51 -15.39
N TRP A 45 -9.20 -0.66 -16.38
CA TRP A 45 -9.28 -1.75 -17.37
C TRP A 45 -9.07 -3.12 -16.70
N LEU A 46 -8.05 -3.27 -15.87
CA LEU A 46 -7.74 -4.51 -15.13
C LEU A 46 -8.93 -4.94 -14.27
N LEU A 47 -9.54 -4.03 -13.51
CA LEU A 47 -10.73 -4.34 -12.71
C LEU A 47 -11.93 -4.73 -13.58
N GLY A 48 -12.18 -3.99 -14.67
CA GLY A 48 -13.34 -4.21 -15.54
C GLY A 48 -13.28 -5.50 -16.34
N HIS A 49 -12.08 -6.05 -16.55
CA HIS A 49 -11.86 -7.29 -17.33
C HIS A 49 -11.52 -8.52 -16.46
N GLY A 50 -11.72 -8.42 -15.14
CA GLY A 50 -11.54 -9.56 -14.22
C GLY A 50 -10.09 -9.85 -13.83
N HIS A 51 -9.12 -9.00 -14.21
CA HIS A 51 -7.72 -9.08 -13.77
C HIS A 51 -7.55 -8.47 -12.37
N THR A 52 -8.39 -8.91 -11.42
CA THR A 52 -8.51 -8.29 -10.09
C THR A 52 -7.21 -8.33 -9.30
N GLY A 53 -6.43 -9.43 -9.38
CA GLY A 53 -5.13 -9.53 -8.72
C GLY A 53 -4.11 -8.51 -9.22
N ASP A 54 -4.07 -8.27 -10.53
CA ASP A 54 -3.18 -7.27 -11.13
C ASP A 54 -3.60 -5.85 -10.76
N ALA A 55 -4.91 -5.57 -10.70
CA ALA A 55 -5.43 -4.29 -10.23
C ALA A 55 -5.13 -4.05 -8.75
N GLN A 56 -5.28 -5.06 -7.90
CA GLN A 56 -4.96 -5.00 -6.46
C GLN A 56 -3.47 -4.71 -6.26
N ARG A 57 -2.61 -5.38 -7.02
CA ARG A 57 -1.18 -5.14 -7.00
C ARG A 57 -0.85 -3.71 -7.45
N MET A 58 -1.42 -3.24 -8.56
CA MET A 58 -1.20 -1.89 -9.07
C MET A 58 -1.60 -0.81 -8.06
N ALA A 59 -2.77 -0.94 -7.42
CA ALA A 59 -3.22 0.01 -6.39
C ALA A 59 -2.24 0.09 -5.21
N GLY A 60 -1.76 -1.05 -4.69
CA GLY A 60 -0.77 -1.08 -3.61
C GLY A 60 0.59 -0.46 -4.02
N LEU A 61 1.07 -0.76 -5.24
CA LEU A 61 2.34 -0.21 -5.74
C LEU A 61 2.32 1.31 -5.89
N LEU A 62 1.18 1.89 -6.29
CA LEU A 62 1.05 3.32 -6.56
C LEU A 62 0.64 4.14 -5.33
N ALA A 63 0.26 3.51 -4.22
CA ALA A 63 -0.20 4.19 -3.01
C ALA A 63 0.84 5.20 -2.48
N GLU A 64 2.12 4.83 -2.44
CA GLU A 64 3.19 5.74 -2.00
C GLU A 64 3.37 6.93 -2.94
N PHE A 65 3.35 6.71 -4.25
CA PHE A 65 3.41 7.78 -5.23
C PHE A 65 2.24 8.77 -5.04
N LEU A 66 1.01 8.26 -4.94
CA LEU A 66 -0.19 9.08 -4.74
C LEU A 66 -0.14 9.86 -3.42
N ARG A 67 0.45 9.28 -2.37
CA ARG A 67 0.72 9.97 -1.11
C ARG A 67 1.71 11.11 -1.28
N LEU A 68 2.84 10.85 -1.95
CA LEU A 68 3.92 11.83 -2.14
C LEU A 68 3.53 13.01 -3.04
N THR A 69 2.56 12.80 -3.93
CA THR A 69 2.05 13.84 -4.84
C THR A 69 0.78 14.53 -4.34
N GLY A 70 0.39 14.30 -3.07
CA GLY A 70 -0.80 14.92 -2.47
C GLY A 70 -2.13 14.34 -2.97
N GLN A 71 -2.10 13.20 -3.66
CA GLN A 71 -3.28 12.54 -4.24
C GLN A 71 -3.78 11.38 -3.35
N ALA A 72 -3.66 11.50 -2.03
CA ALA A 72 -4.06 10.45 -1.08
C ALA A 72 -5.52 10.03 -1.25
N ALA A 73 -6.43 10.98 -1.54
CA ALA A 73 -7.84 10.68 -1.78
C ALA A 73 -8.04 9.75 -2.99
N THR A 74 -7.35 10.01 -4.09
CA THR A 74 -7.38 9.15 -5.28
C THR A 74 -6.85 7.75 -4.96
N GLY A 75 -5.73 7.67 -4.23
CA GLY A 75 -5.14 6.41 -3.80
C GLY A 75 -6.10 5.56 -2.95
N ARG A 76 -6.83 6.20 -2.03
CA ARG A 76 -7.85 5.53 -1.22
C ARG A 76 -8.98 4.98 -2.07
N VAL A 77 -9.50 5.76 -3.00
CA VAL A 77 -10.54 5.29 -3.93
C VAL A 77 -10.08 4.05 -4.72
N TRP A 78 -8.83 4.02 -5.18
CA TRP A 78 -8.31 2.85 -5.89
C TRP A 78 -8.18 1.64 -4.97
N LEU A 79 -7.65 1.82 -3.76
CA LEU A 79 -7.51 0.76 -2.78
C LEU A 79 -8.87 0.23 -2.30
N ASP A 80 -9.87 1.09 -2.08
CA ASP A 80 -11.22 0.68 -1.72
C ASP A 80 -11.88 -0.15 -2.83
N ARG A 81 -11.74 0.28 -4.08
CA ARG A 81 -12.21 -0.49 -5.24
C ARG A 81 -11.50 -1.84 -5.37
N ALA A 82 -10.19 -1.86 -5.14
CA ALA A 82 -9.40 -3.07 -5.14
C ALA A 82 -9.81 -4.05 -4.03
N LEU A 83 -10.08 -3.53 -2.82
CA LEU A 83 -10.53 -4.32 -1.66
C LEU A 83 -11.99 -4.80 -1.80
N ALA A 84 -12.84 -4.07 -2.52
CA ALA A 84 -14.23 -4.46 -2.80
C ALA A 84 -14.33 -5.53 -3.90
N ALA A 85 -13.34 -5.65 -4.76
CA ALA A 85 -13.30 -6.69 -5.79
C ALA A 85 -13.01 -8.07 -5.16
N ALA A 86 -13.33 -9.15 -5.91
CA ALA A 86 -13.02 -10.50 -5.47
C ALA A 86 -11.53 -10.64 -5.15
N MET A 87 -11.20 -10.93 -3.89
CA MET A 87 -9.81 -11.05 -3.46
C MET A 87 -9.17 -12.33 -3.99
N VAL A 88 -8.06 -12.16 -4.68
CA VAL A 88 -7.32 -13.28 -5.28
C VAL A 88 -6.29 -13.85 -4.30
N ASP A 89 -5.72 -12.99 -3.46
CA ASP A 89 -4.65 -13.35 -2.53
C ASP A 89 -4.78 -12.54 -1.22
N ASP A 90 -4.77 -13.25 -0.10
CA ASP A 90 -4.83 -12.64 1.24
C ASP A 90 -3.59 -11.79 1.56
N ARG A 91 -2.43 -12.05 0.96
CA ARG A 91 -1.26 -11.18 1.08
C ARG A 91 -1.48 -9.84 0.41
N LEU A 92 -2.00 -9.82 -0.81
CA LEU A 92 -2.37 -8.59 -1.50
C LEU A 92 -3.39 -7.79 -0.70
N LYS A 93 -4.34 -8.49 -0.06
CA LYS A 93 -5.32 -7.86 0.84
C LYS A 93 -4.66 -7.20 2.05
N ALA A 94 -3.72 -7.90 2.70
CA ALA A 94 -3.02 -7.35 3.85
C ALA A 94 -2.23 -6.09 3.48
N VAL A 95 -1.52 -6.11 2.35
CA VAL A 95 -0.78 -4.94 1.83
C VAL A 95 -1.75 -3.81 1.46
N ALA A 96 -2.84 -4.07 0.75
CA ALA A 96 -3.83 -3.05 0.37
C ALA A 96 -4.47 -2.38 1.61
N LEU A 97 -4.76 -3.15 2.66
CA LEU A 97 -5.25 -2.61 3.94
C LEU A 97 -4.20 -1.70 4.61
N TYR A 98 -2.93 -2.11 4.63
CA TYR A 98 -1.85 -1.29 5.17
C TYR A 98 -1.69 0.02 4.41
N GLU A 99 -1.63 -0.03 3.08
CA GLU A 99 -1.47 1.17 2.24
C GLU A 99 -2.67 2.11 2.39
N ASN A 100 -3.90 1.58 2.45
CA ASN A 100 -5.10 2.39 2.67
C ASN A 100 -5.08 3.05 4.06
N GLY A 101 -4.67 2.34 5.10
CA GLY A 101 -4.47 2.88 6.45
C GLY A 101 -3.42 4.00 6.47
N THR A 102 -2.35 3.84 5.70
CA THR A 102 -1.31 4.87 5.54
C THR A 102 -1.88 6.13 4.90
N LEU A 103 -2.66 6.01 3.83
CA LEU A 103 -3.30 7.16 3.18
C LEU A 103 -4.36 7.82 4.08
N ALA A 104 -5.13 7.03 4.83
CA ALA A 104 -6.09 7.53 5.81
C ALA A 104 -5.41 8.38 6.90
N SER A 105 -4.31 7.89 7.46
CA SER A 105 -3.51 8.64 8.44
C SER A 105 -2.96 9.96 7.88
N TRP A 106 -2.56 10.00 6.61
CA TRP A 106 -2.13 11.24 5.95
C TRP A 106 -3.26 12.24 5.75
N GLN A 107 -4.50 11.78 5.72
CA GLN A 107 -5.71 12.64 5.68
C GLN A 107 -6.22 13.02 7.07
N GLY A 108 -5.57 12.57 8.15
CA GLY A 108 -6.01 12.81 9.52
C GLY A 108 -7.18 11.93 9.96
N ALA A 109 -7.51 10.88 9.22
CA ALA A 109 -8.56 9.92 9.57
C ALA A 109 -7.97 8.81 10.48
N ASP A 110 -7.53 9.20 11.69
CA ASP A 110 -6.73 8.36 12.58
C ASP A 110 -7.49 7.10 13.07
N GLU A 111 -8.78 7.20 13.39
CA GLU A 111 -9.60 6.03 13.79
C GLU A 111 -9.68 5.00 12.65
N GLU A 112 -9.92 5.46 11.44
CA GLU A 112 -9.99 4.60 10.26
C GLU A 112 -8.61 3.99 9.95
N ALA A 113 -7.54 4.77 10.07
CA ALA A 113 -6.17 4.29 9.90
C ALA A 113 -5.82 3.18 10.90
N CYS A 114 -6.19 3.34 12.19
CA CYS A 114 -6.03 2.30 13.20
C CYS A 114 -6.79 1.03 12.83
N SER A 115 -8.04 1.15 12.40
CA SER A 115 -8.85 -0.01 11.97
C SER A 115 -8.22 -0.74 10.80
N LEU A 116 -7.78 0.00 9.77
CA LEU A 116 -7.17 -0.58 8.56
C LEU A 116 -5.81 -1.25 8.87
N HIS A 117 -4.93 -0.59 9.62
CA HIS A 117 -3.66 -1.18 10.04
C HIS A 117 -3.87 -2.39 10.95
N GLY A 118 -4.84 -2.36 11.89
CA GLY A 118 -5.19 -3.50 12.73
C GLY A 118 -5.67 -4.72 11.94
N ARG A 119 -6.52 -4.50 10.92
CA ARG A 119 -6.97 -5.56 10.00
C ARG A 119 -5.82 -6.12 9.16
N SER A 120 -4.94 -5.26 8.67
CA SER A 120 -3.72 -5.66 7.96
C SER A 120 -2.84 -6.54 8.85
N LEU A 121 -2.54 -6.09 10.07
CA LEU A 121 -1.74 -6.82 11.06
C LEU A 121 -2.31 -8.19 11.39
N HIS A 122 -3.63 -8.25 11.65
CA HIS A 122 -4.31 -9.52 11.92
C HIS A 122 -4.14 -10.50 10.77
N LEU A 123 -4.35 -10.05 9.54
CA LEU A 123 -4.23 -10.90 8.36
C LEU A 123 -2.78 -11.33 8.11
N ALA A 124 -1.83 -10.39 8.19
CA ALA A 124 -0.41 -10.65 8.01
C ALA A 124 0.14 -11.67 9.05
N ARG A 125 -0.31 -11.57 10.32
CA ARG A 125 0.05 -12.55 11.37
C ARG A 125 -0.46 -13.95 11.03
N ARG A 126 -1.70 -14.07 10.53
CA ARG A 126 -2.24 -15.37 10.10
C ARG A 126 -1.44 -16.01 8.96
N LEU A 127 -0.89 -15.17 8.09
CA LEU A 127 -0.10 -15.60 6.92
C LEU A 127 1.38 -15.82 7.24
N GLY A 128 1.85 -15.40 8.41
CA GLY A 128 3.26 -15.37 8.75
C GLY A 128 4.08 -14.40 7.90
N ASP A 129 3.42 -13.36 7.32
CA ASP A 129 4.05 -12.38 6.46
C ASP A 129 4.76 -11.30 7.30
N LYS A 130 5.98 -11.61 7.75
CA LYS A 130 6.79 -10.76 8.62
C LYS A 130 6.97 -9.34 8.08
N PRO A 131 7.28 -9.10 6.79
CA PRO A 131 7.38 -7.74 6.27
C PRO A 131 6.10 -6.92 6.46
N THR A 132 4.94 -7.48 6.13
CA THR A 132 3.65 -6.78 6.28
C THR A 132 3.28 -6.62 7.76
N ILE A 133 3.63 -7.58 8.66
CA ILE A 133 3.47 -7.42 10.11
C ILE A 133 4.23 -6.18 10.60
N ALA A 134 5.52 -6.07 10.25
CA ALA A 134 6.35 -4.93 10.68
C ALA A 134 5.80 -3.60 10.16
N LEU A 135 5.39 -3.54 8.90
CA LEU A 135 4.79 -2.35 8.31
C LEU A 135 3.49 -1.93 9.02
N ALA A 136 2.60 -2.89 9.29
CA ALA A 136 1.33 -2.61 9.97
C ALA A 136 1.53 -2.15 11.43
N LEU A 137 2.50 -2.73 12.15
CA LEU A 137 2.90 -2.29 13.49
C LEU A 137 3.44 -0.86 13.48
N CYS A 138 4.32 -0.52 12.52
CA CYS A 138 4.81 0.85 12.34
C CYS A 138 3.67 1.82 11.98
N GLY A 139 2.71 1.39 11.16
CA GLY A 139 1.53 2.17 10.83
C GLY A 139 0.69 2.51 12.07
N LEU A 140 0.40 1.50 12.92
CA LEU A 140 -0.30 1.69 14.18
C LEU A 140 0.48 2.60 15.13
N ALA A 141 1.78 2.33 15.33
CA ALA A 141 2.64 3.15 16.18
C ALA A 141 2.58 4.64 15.80
N ARG A 142 2.64 4.94 14.50
CA ARG A 142 2.57 6.32 14.01
C ARG A 142 1.23 6.99 14.34
N VAL A 143 0.11 6.27 14.24
CA VAL A 143 -1.21 6.84 14.51
C VAL A 143 -1.38 7.12 16.01
N VAL A 144 -1.02 6.14 16.86
CA VAL A 144 -1.23 6.28 18.32
C VAL A 144 -0.18 7.15 19.02
N LEU A 145 0.90 7.52 18.34
CA LEU A 145 2.05 8.25 18.92
C LEU A 145 1.66 9.55 19.64
N ARG A 146 0.59 10.21 19.20
CA ARG A 146 0.14 11.47 19.79
C ARG A 146 -0.67 11.27 21.07
N GLU A 147 -1.27 10.12 21.25
CA GLU A 147 -2.20 9.81 22.34
C GLU A 147 -1.55 8.95 23.41
N ASP A 148 -0.74 7.96 22.99
CA ASP A 148 -0.10 6.98 23.86
C ASP A 148 1.30 6.65 23.39
N LEU A 149 2.30 7.34 23.95
CA LEU A 149 3.72 7.16 23.61
C LEU A 149 4.23 5.76 24.02
N GLU A 150 3.76 5.24 25.15
CA GLU A 150 4.20 3.92 25.63
C GLU A 150 3.67 2.81 24.73
N TRP A 151 2.43 2.91 24.30
CA TRP A 151 1.88 1.96 23.35
C TRP A 151 2.57 2.07 21.97
N ALA A 152 2.80 3.29 21.47
CA ALA A 152 3.53 3.51 20.22
C ALA A 152 4.94 2.89 20.27
N ARG A 153 5.63 3.04 21.41
CA ARG A 153 6.93 2.44 21.65
C ARG A 153 6.87 0.92 21.61
N ALA A 154 5.92 0.32 22.33
CA ALA A 154 5.76 -1.15 22.38
C ALA A 154 5.51 -1.74 20.97
N LEU A 155 4.68 -1.08 20.16
CA LEU A 155 4.42 -1.45 18.76
C LEU A 155 5.70 -1.36 17.90
N GLY A 156 6.47 -0.29 18.05
CA GLY A 156 7.75 -0.11 17.35
C GLY A 156 8.78 -1.19 17.72
N GLU A 157 8.90 -1.52 19.00
CA GLU A 157 9.78 -2.60 19.49
C GLU A 157 9.34 -3.97 18.95
N GLU A 158 8.04 -4.23 18.85
CA GLU A 158 7.53 -5.46 18.24
C GLU A 158 7.86 -5.50 16.73
N ALA A 159 7.72 -4.38 16.04
CA ALA A 159 8.08 -4.29 14.61
C ALA A 159 9.56 -4.63 14.39
N LEU A 160 10.47 -4.08 15.20
CA LEU A 160 11.91 -4.37 15.15
C LEU A 160 12.20 -5.86 15.37
N ARG A 161 11.63 -6.44 16.44
CA ARG A 161 11.79 -7.89 16.70
C ARG A 161 11.28 -8.76 15.54
N THR A 162 10.25 -8.30 14.84
CA THR A 162 9.69 -9.05 13.70
C THR A 162 10.66 -9.05 12.52
N VAL A 163 11.38 -7.95 12.29
CA VAL A 163 12.39 -7.82 11.22
C VAL A 163 13.64 -8.63 11.58
N ASP A 164 14.19 -8.48 12.79
CA ASP A 164 15.40 -9.19 13.23
C ASP A 164 15.25 -10.72 13.12
N ALA A 165 14.04 -11.23 13.37
CA ALA A 165 13.75 -12.66 13.21
C ALA A 165 13.67 -13.13 11.74
N THR A 166 13.94 -12.26 10.75
CA THR A 166 14.03 -12.66 9.32
C THR A 166 15.45 -12.93 8.87
N ASP A 167 16.46 -12.50 9.65
CA ASP A 167 17.88 -12.60 9.28
C ASP A 167 18.55 -13.89 9.80
N ASP A 168 17.80 -14.74 10.54
CA ASP A 168 18.18 -16.09 10.99
C ASP A 168 17.51 -17.17 10.13
#